data_a428060ddb4aae4cd0a775e14294929c
#
_entry.id   a428060ddb4aae4cd0a775e14294929c
#
_cell.length_a   1.000
_cell.length_b   1.000
_cell.length_c   1.000
_cell.angle_alpha   90.00
_cell.angle_beta   90.00
_cell.angle_gamma   90.00
#
_symmetry.space_group_name_H-M   'P 1'
#
loop_
_entity.id
_entity.type
_entity.pdbx_description
1 polymer ?
#
loop_
_entity_poly.entity_id
_entity_poly.type
_entity_poly.pdbx_seq_one_letter_code
_entity_poly.pdbx_strand_id
1 'polypeptide(L)'
;MADAAGLFSNSSIPVHYSPRSPIRWIRPSASATNDDCARADAYEPIIEIFVHNFILHEIVFESDHQARAAMASDKVAIGGFQFEQRHGKSRVRVARVWRDDRGHHYFVEWSVNISLLSDCLPAYTSGDNSDIVATDTMKNTVYVKAKECNDQISAEEFAIFLAKHFTSYYKQVTAAIVNIVEKPWERVFIDGEPHKHGFKLGSEKHTTEVIVKKSGELQITSGIEGLSVLKTTQSGFEGFIRDKYTVLPETRERMLATEVSASWRYPYASLSGIPSKPSYFVERYLDIKQSLVETFFGSPKEGVYSPSVQSTLLHMARNVLNRFPDVASIKLNMPNIHFLPVNLSSKDTQIVKFNDDVYMPTDEPHGSIEASLSRIQSKI
;
A
#
# COMPACT_ATOMS: atom_id res chain seq x y z
N MET A 1 -39.57 -44.17 29.88
CA MET A 1 -40.02 -44.95 28.73
C MET A 1 -39.28 -44.48 27.50
N ALA A 2 -38.42 -45.37 27.01
CA ALA A 2 -37.92 -45.63 25.69
C ALA A 2 -37.21 -44.45 25.00
N ASP A 3 -35.90 -44.40 24.97
CA ASP A 3 -34.92 -45.05 24.04
C ASP A 3 -35.17 -44.78 22.56
N ALA A 4 -34.25 -44.02 21.94
CA ALA A 4 -33.77 -44.26 20.58
C ALA A 4 -32.35 -43.62 20.40
N ALA A 5 -31.36 -44.49 20.64
CA ALA A 5 -29.99 -44.23 20.13
C ALA A 5 -29.95 -44.58 18.64
N GLY A 6 -29.34 -43.72 17.84
CA GLY A 6 -29.14 -43.91 16.41
C GLY A 6 -27.73 -43.45 15.97
N LEU A 7 -26.84 -44.38 15.93
CA LEU A 7 -25.57 -44.55 15.21
C LEU A 7 -25.29 -43.54 14.10
N PHE A 8 -24.19 -42.79 14.22
CA PHE A 8 -23.42 -42.28 13.06
C PHE A 8 -22.03 -42.93 13.06
N SER A 9 -21.84 -43.81 12.08
CA SER A 9 -20.58 -44.48 11.76
C SER A 9 -19.58 -43.50 11.18
N ASN A 10 -18.39 -43.44 11.77
CA ASN A 10 -17.18 -42.89 11.19
C ASN A 10 -16.77 -43.68 9.95
N SER A 11 -16.74 -43.03 8.78
CA SER A 11 -15.98 -43.51 7.62
C SER A 11 -14.86 -42.52 7.32
N SER A 12 -13.69 -42.82 7.86
CA SER A 12 -12.41 -42.21 7.48
C SER A 12 -11.97 -42.72 6.10
N ILE A 13 -11.91 -41.84 5.13
CA ILE A 13 -11.29 -42.10 3.81
C ILE A 13 -9.79 -41.78 3.93
N PRO A 14 -8.91 -42.73 3.70
CA PRO A 14 -7.46 -42.47 3.66
C PRO A 14 -7.09 -41.76 2.35
N VAL A 15 -6.55 -40.54 2.46
CA VAL A 15 -5.93 -39.83 1.33
C VAL A 15 -4.54 -40.41 1.10
N HIS A 16 -4.38 -41.26 0.05
CA HIS A 16 -3.11 -41.71 -0.43
C HIS A 16 -2.37 -40.55 -1.11
N TYR A 17 -1.27 -40.10 -0.53
CA TYR A 17 -0.30 -39.22 -1.14
C TYR A 17 0.63 -40.04 -2.06
N SER A 18 0.51 -39.88 -3.38
CA SER A 18 1.46 -40.42 -4.34
C SER A 18 2.52 -39.35 -4.64
N PRO A 19 3.83 -39.62 -4.52
CA PRO A 19 4.86 -38.68 -4.87
C PRO A 19 4.92 -38.53 -6.39
N ARG A 20 4.72 -37.30 -6.90
CA ARG A 20 4.88 -36.99 -8.34
C ARG A 20 6.34 -37.05 -8.71
N SER A 21 6.61 -37.79 -9.78
CA SER A 21 7.89 -37.96 -10.47
C SER A 21 8.47 -36.60 -10.94
N PRO A 22 9.80 -36.44 -11.02
CA PRO A 22 10.40 -35.19 -11.47
C PRO A 22 10.11 -34.96 -12.97
N ILE A 23 9.76 -33.70 -13.29
CA ILE A 23 9.56 -33.24 -14.66
C ILE A 23 10.89 -33.39 -15.43
N ARG A 24 10.92 -34.29 -16.41
CA ARG A 24 12.02 -34.44 -17.34
C ARG A 24 11.93 -33.35 -18.39
N TRP A 25 12.90 -32.48 -18.44
CA TRP A 25 13.07 -31.54 -19.55
C TRP A 25 13.48 -32.32 -20.81
N ILE A 26 12.62 -32.35 -21.83
CA ILE A 26 12.93 -32.90 -23.14
C ILE A 26 13.66 -31.80 -23.91
N ARG A 27 14.92 -32.03 -24.26
CA ARG A 27 15.63 -31.19 -25.23
C ARG A 27 15.04 -31.44 -26.62
N PRO A 28 14.72 -30.40 -27.41
CA PRO A 28 14.33 -30.60 -28.80
C PRO A 28 15.52 -31.15 -29.62
N SER A 29 15.29 -32.17 -30.40
CA SER A 29 16.24 -32.67 -31.39
C SER A 29 16.37 -31.69 -32.55
N ALA A 30 17.59 -31.44 -32.99
CA ALA A 30 17.91 -30.55 -34.09
C ALA A 30 17.42 -31.12 -35.44
N SER A 31 16.18 -30.72 -35.82
CA SER A 31 15.72 -30.73 -37.24
C SER A 31 14.36 -29.98 -37.30
N ALA A 32 14.38 -28.69 -37.20
CA ALA A 32 13.23 -27.86 -37.55
C ALA A 32 13.66 -26.88 -38.66
N THR A 33 12.89 -26.86 -39.72
CA THR A 33 13.08 -26.00 -40.88
C THR A 33 12.64 -24.56 -40.56
N ASN A 34 13.20 -23.58 -41.27
CA ASN A 34 13.14 -22.13 -41.00
C ASN A 34 11.74 -21.47 -40.93
N ASP A 35 10.63 -22.20 -41.02
CA ASP A 35 9.31 -21.58 -41.00
C ASP A 35 8.60 -21.60 -39.65
N ASP A 36 9.14 -22.29 -38.63
CA ASP A 36 8.52 -22.38 -37.30
C ASP A 36 9.02 -21.31 -36.29
N CYS A 37 10.04 -20.53 -36.65
CA CYS A 37 10.61 -19.51 -35.78
C CYS A 37 9.75 -18.26 -35.59
N ALA A 38 8.77 -18.00 -36.48
CA ALA A 38 7.94 -16.81 -36.45
C ALA A 38 6.75 -16.85 -35.46
N ARG A 39 6.50 -18.01 -34.81
CA ARG A 39 5.41 -18.18 -33.83
C ARG A 39 5.83 -18.26 -32.36
N ALA A 40 7.12 -18.38 -32.08
CA ALA A 40 7.62 -18.46 -30.70
C ALA A 40 7.78 -17.09 -30.04
N ASP A 41 8.01 -16.03 -30.83
CA ASP A 41 8.26 -14.66 -30.31
C ASP A 41 7.03 -13.91 -29.79
N ALA A 42 5.83 -14.49 -29.93
CA ALA A 42 4.58 -13.82 -29.53
C ALA A 42 4.19 -14.06 -28.06
N TYR A 43 4.87 -14.94 -27.34
CA TYR A 43 4.49 -15.30 -25.95
C TYR A 43 5.49 -14.85 -24.87
N GLU A 44 6.71 -14.45 -25.21
CA GLU A 44 7.69 -13.97 -24.23
C GLU A 44 7.37 -12.59 -23.57
N PRO A 45 6.72 -11.62 -24.26
CA PRO A 45 6.46 -10.33 -23.63
C PRO A 45 5.45 -10.36 -22.47
N ILE A 46 4.58 -11.38 -22.37
CA ILE A 46 3.51 -11.41 -21.37
C ILE A 46 4.02 -11.86 -19.98
N ILE A 47 5.04 -12.70 -19.92
CA ILE A 47 5.59 -13.18 -18.65
C ILE A 47 6.54 -12.15 -18.02
N GLU A 48 7.31 -11.41 -18.82
CA GLU A 48 8.17 -10.33 -18.30
C GLU A 48 7.37 -9.14 -17.73
N ILE A 49 6.23 -8.81 -18.32
CA ILE A 49 5.37 -7.72 -17.85
C ILE A 49 4.79 -8.01 -16.46
N PHE A 50 4.38 -9.25 -16.16
CA PHE A 50 3.86 -9.63 -14.85
C PHE A 50 4.93 -9.66 -13.75
N VAL A 51 6.16 -10.05 -14.08
CA VAL A 51 7.28 -10.08 -13.13
C VAL A 51 7.82 -8.67 -12.85
N HIS A 52 7.84 -7.79 -13.87
CA HIS A 52 8.38 -6.44 -13.72
C HIS A 52 7.49 -5.51 -12.86
N ASN A 53 6.17 -5.59 -13.02
CA ASN A 53 5.22 -4.82 -12.18
C ASN A 53 5.22 -5.28 -10.72
N PHE A 54 5.46 -6.56 -10.46
CA PHE A 54 5.58 -7.09 -9.10
C PHE A 54 6.88 -6.62 -8.42
N ILE A 55 7.99 -6.52 -9.17
CA ILE A 55 9.31 -6.12 -8.65
C ILE A 55 9.38 -4.61 -8.42
N LEU A 56 8.81 -3.76 -9.28
CA LEU A 56 8.84 -2.30 -9.12
C LEU A 56 7.99 -1.83 -7.94
N HIS A 57 6.85 -2.47 -7.67
CA HIS A 57 6.03 -2.16 -6.49
C HIS A 57 6.73 -2.55 -5.17
N GLU A 58 7.52 -3.63 -5.17
CA GLU A 58 8.33 -4.02 -4.01
C GLU A 58 9.55 -3.10 -3.82
N ILE A 59 10.21 -2.65 -4.89
CA ILE A 59 11.44 -1.84 -4.81
C ILE A 59 11.17 -0.42 -4.28
N VAL A 60 10.08 0.22 -4.66
CA VAL A 60 9.72 1.57 -4.16
C VAL A 60 9.29 1.51 -2.69
N PHE A 61 8.60 0.45 -2.28
CA PHE A 61 8.23 0.22 -0.87
C PHE A 61 9.46 -0.18 -0.03
N GLU A 62 10.41 -0.97 -0.58
CA GLU A 62 11.63 -1.38 0.12
C GLU A 62 12.63 -0.25 0.35
N SER A 63 12.81 0.70 -0.59
CA SER A 63 13.80 1.77 -0.43
C SER A 63 13.43 2.76 0.69
N ASP A 64 12.15 3.08 0.84
CA ASP A 64 11.64 3.92 1.95
C ASP A 64 11.65 3.15 3.28
N HIS A 65 11.40 1.84 3.25
CA HIS A 65 11.51 0.97 4.42
C HIS A 65 12.94 0.83 4.92
N GLN A 66 13.92 0.74 4.02
CA GLN A 66 15.34 0.65 4.41
C GLN A 66 15.85 1.96 5.04
N ALA A 67 15.47 3.13 4.53
CA ALA A 67 15.85 4.41 5.12
C ALA A 67 15.22 4.65 6.50
N ARG A 68 13.98 4.18 6.72
CA ARG A 68 13.26 4.29 8.01
C ARG A 68 13.71 3.23 9.03
N ALA A 69 14.02 2.01 8.56
CA ALA A 69 14.55 0.96 9.42
C ALA A 69 15.96 1.26 9.93
N ALA A 70 16.77 2.01 9.18
CA ALA A 70 18.08 2.47 9.63
C ALA A 70 18.01 3.40 10.86
N MET A 71 16.88 4.06 11.11
CA MET A 71 16.64 4.85 12.33
C MET A 71 16.30 3.99 13.56
N ALA A 72 16.00 2.71 13.38
CA ALA A 72 15.55 1.81 14.45
C ALA A 72 16.59 0.76 14.86
N SER A 73 17.62 0.48 14.03
CA SER A 73 18.57 -0.61 14.31
C SER A 73 19.75 -0.16 15.13
N ASP A 74 20.02 -0.86 16.23
CA ASP A 74 21.31 -0.80 16.92
C ASP A 74 22.34 -1.58 16.09
N LYS A 75 23.33 -0.85 15.56
CA LYS A 75 24.39 -1.42 14.72
C LYS A 75 25.39 -2.18 15.60
N VAL A 76 25.55 -3.47 15.37
CA VAL A 76 26.48 -4.34 16.09
C VAL A 76 27.70 -4.62 15.23
N ALA A 77 28.91 -4.54 15.79
CA ALA A 77 30.14 -4.90 15.11
C ALA A 77 30.43 -6.40 15.25
N ILE A 78 30.59 -7.12 14.14
CA ILE A 78 30.95 -8.54 14.11
C ILE A 78 32.15 -8.74 13.18
N GLY A 79 33.28 -9.19 13.71
CA GLY A 79 34.47 -9.54 12.89
C GLY A 79 34.94 -8.42 11.98
N GLY A 80 34.79 -7.14 12.37
CA GLY A 80 35.15 -5.98 11.55
C GLY A 80 34.06 -5.50 10.62
N PHE A 81 32.88 -6.11 10.63
CA PHE A 81 31.72 -5.74 9.84
C PHE A 81 30.63 -5.10 10.71
N GLN A 82 29.87 -4.17 10.12
CA GLN A 82 28.67 -3.65 10.74
C GLN A 82 27.51 -4.58 10.41
N PHE A 83 26.82 -5.06 11.44
CA PHE A 83 25.70 -6.00 11.33
C PHE A 83 24.41 -5.32 11.79
N GLU A 84 23.38 -5.41 10.98
CA GLU A 84 22.00 -5.00 11.27
C GLU A 84 21.09 -6.18 11.01
N GLN A 85 20.10 -6.39 11.85
CA GLN A 85 19.16 -7.50 11.67
C GLN A 85 17.75 -7.10 12.06
N ARG A 86 16.80 -7.72 11.43
CA ARG A 86 15.39 -7.75 11.79
C ARG A 86 14.79 -9.07 11.34
N HIS A 87 13.79 -9.54 12.04
CA HIS A 87 13.02 -10.69 11.59
C HIS A 87 11.54 -10.44 11.81
N GLY A 88 10.67 -11.10 11.05
CA GLY A 88 9.26 -10.77 11.10
C GLY A 88 8.35 -11.73 10.35
N LYS A 89 7.08 -11.36 10.29
CA LYS A 89 6.03 -12.08 9.56
C LYS A 89 5.29 -11.12 8.66
N SER A 90 5.22 -11.44 7.38
CA SER A 90 4.55 -10.61 6.38
C SER A 90 3.22 -11.19 5.95
N ARG A 91 2.31 -10.29 5.49
CA ARG A 91 1.03 -10.61 4.86
C ARG A 91 0.11 -11.50 5.73
N VAL A 92 0.09 -11.26 7.04
CA VAL A 92 -0.89 -11.89 7.92
C VAL A 92 -2.24 -11.24 7.65
N ARG A 93 -3.12 -11.95 6.95
CA ARG A 93 -4.46 -11.43 6.67
C ARG A 93 -5.40 -11.74 7.84
N VAL A 94 -6.11 -10.73 8.30
CA VAL A 94 -7.12 -10.84 9.34
C VAL A 94 -8.33 -9.99 8.96
N ALA A 95 -9.52 -10.55 9.13
CA ALA A 95 -10.78 -9.82 9.03
C ALA A 95 -11.46 -9.78 10.40
N ARG A 96 -12.01 -8.63 10.76
CA ARG A 96 -12.72 -8.43 12.02
C ARG A 96 -14.12 -7.91 11.76
N VAL A 97 -15.09 -8.50 12.46
CA VAL A 97 -16.49 -8.06 12.47
C VAL A 97 -16.86 -7.70 13.90
N TRP A 98 -17.34 -6.48 14.13
CA TRP A 98 -18.02 -6.06 15.34
C TRP A 98 -19.52 -5.99 15.07
N ARG A 99 -20.32 -6.30 16.05
CA ARG A 99 -21.78 -6.30 15.96
C ARG A 99 -22.34 -5.53 17.14
N ASP A 100 -23.14 -4.51 16.87
CA ASP A 100 -23.84 -3.81 17.91
C ASP A 100 -25.22 -4.45 18.21
N ASP A 101 -25.84 -4.04 19.31
CA ASP A 101 -27.14 -4.55 19.77
C ASP A 101 -28.29 -4.19 18.82
N ARG A 102 -28.08 -3.25 17.89
CA ARG A 102 -29.05 -2.85 16.85
C ARG A 102 -28.92 -3.65 15.56
N GLY A 103 -27.99 -4.60 15.53
CA GLY A 103 -27.71 -5.47 14.40
C GLY A 103 -26.90 -4.82 13.29
N HIS A 104 -26.20 -3.68 13.57
CA HIS A 104 -25.23 -3.15 12.63
C HIS A 104 -23.92 -3.89 12.78
N HIS A 105 -23.31 -4.21 11.66
CA HIS A 105 -22.00 -4.82 11.62
C HIS A 105 -20.98 -3.77 11.17
N TYR A 106 -19.79 -3.82 11.75
CA TYR A 106 -18.61 -3.08 11.31
C TYR A 106 -17.58 -4.11 10.83
N PHE A 107 -16.93 -3.83 9.74
CA PHE A 107 -16.05 -4.78 9.08
C PHE A 107 -14.75 -4.12 8.65
N VAL A 108 -13.63 -4.79 8.91
CA VAL A 108 -12.32 -4.44 8.38
C VAL A 108 -11.61 -5.70 7.89
N GLU A 109 -10.77 -5.56 6.89
CA GLU A 109 -9.84 -6.59 6.42
C GLU A 109 -8.45 -5.98 6.32
N TRP A 110 -7.54 -6.48 7.14
CA TRP A 110 -6.16 -6.02 7.23
C TRP A 110 -5.18 -7.05 6.68
N SER A 111 -4.14 -6.56 5.99
CA SER A 111 -2.90 -7.28 5.72
C SER A 111 -1.81 -6.71 6.62
N VAL A 112 -1.35 -7.50 7.58
CA VAL A 112 -0.43 -7.06 8.64
C VAL A 112 0.97 -7.61 8.39
N ASN A 113 1.97 -6.70 8.38
CA ASN A 113 3.38 -7.05 8.41
C ASN A 113 3.97 -6.66 9.78
N ILE A 114 4.73 -7.55 10.38
CA ILE A 114 5.41 -7.31 11.66
C ILE A 114 6.90 -7.52 11.42
N SER A 115 7.73 -6.57 11.86
CA SER A 115 9.18 -6.70 11.93
C SER A 115 9.65 -6.35 13.33
N LEU A 116 10.44 -7.22 13.95
CA LEU A 116 11.00 -7.03 15.27
C LEU A 116 12.52 -6.80 15.16
N LEU A 117 13.00 -5.82 15.89
CA LEU A 117 14.40 -5.66 16.22
C LEU A 117 14.59 -6.25 17.62
N SER A 118 15.59 -7.11 17.78
CA SER A 118 15.76 -7.88 19.02
C SER A 118 17.23 -8.10 19.34
N ASP A 119 17.54 -8.17 20.62
CA ASP A 119 18.85 -8.63 21.10
C ASP A 119 18.90 -10.16 20.97
N CYS A 120 19.19 -10.64 19.77
CA CYS A 120 19.20 -12.07 19.43
C CYS A 120 20.40 -12.45 18.55
N LEU A 121 21.54 -11.78 18.76
CA LEU A 121 22.77 -12.02 18.01
C LEU A 121 23.20 -13.50 17.99
N PRO A 122 23.08 -14.29 19.09
CA PRO A 122 23.44 -15.72 19.10
C PRO A 122 22.71 -16.54 18.03
N ALA A 123 21.51 -16.17 17.64
CA ALA A 123 20.78 -16.87 16.58
C ALA A 123 21.49 -16.81 15.22
N TYR A 124 22.22 -15.72 14.95
CA TYR A 124 22.95 -15.52 13.71
C TYR A 124 24.39 -16.03 13.77
N THR A 125 25.03 -16.01 14.94
CA THR A 125 26.45 -16.33 15.09
C THR A 125 26.71 -17.77 15.52
N SER A 126 25.81 -18.38 16.27
CA SER A 126 25.98 -19.72 16.86
C SER A 126 24.76 -20.64 16.67
N GLY A 127 23.69 -20.16 16.02
CA GLY A 127 22.46 -20.95 15.83
C GLY A 127 21.62 -21.13 17.10
N ASP A 128 21.87 -20.32 18.14
CA ASP A 128 21.09 -20.33 19.37
C ASP A 128 19.83 -19.47 19.20
N ASN A 129 18.67 -20.12 19.12
CA ASN A 129 17.37 -19.46 18.90
C ASN A 129 16.61 -19.13 20.18
N SER A 130 17.23 -19.20 21.35
CA SER A 130 16.56 -18.98 22.65
C SER A 130 15.91 -17.60 22.80
N ASP A 131 16.46 -16.57 22.13
CA ASP A 131 15.96 -15.20 22.14
C ASP A 131 15.10 -14.82 20.91
N ILE A 132 14.81 -15.78 20.05
CA ILE A 132 13.99 -15.55 18.85
C ILE A 132 12.49 -15.66 19.16
N VAL A 133 11.74 -14.61 18.86
CA VAL A 133 10.28 -14.70 18.79
C VAL A 133 9.90 -15.40 17.47
N ALA A 134 9.34 -16.61 17.56
CA ALA A 134 8.99 -17.37 16.37
C ALA A 134 7.99 -16.60 15.48
N THR A 135 8.21 -16.62 14.16
CA THR A 135 7.31 -15.91 13.22
C THR A 135 5.89 -16.47 13.21
N ASP A 136 5.71 -17.75 13.61
CA ASP A 136 4.37 -18.34 13.82
C ASP A 136 3.67 -17.69 15.02
N THR A 137 4.39 -17.45 16.10
CA THR A 137 3.88 -16.71 17.26
C THR A 137 3.43 -15.30 16.86
N MET A 138 4.19 -14.59 16.03
CA MET A 138 3.79 -13.26 15.52
C MET A 138 2.46 -13.34 14.76
N LYS A 139 2.30 -14.33 13.87
CA LYS A 139 1.06 -14.56 13.13
C LYS A 139 -0.12 -14.81 14.08
N ASN A 140 0.05 -15.70 15.03
CA ASN A 140 -1.02 -16.08 15.97
C ASN A 140 -1.39 -14.90 16.87
N THR A 141 -0.40 -14.07 17.27
CA THR A 141 -0.62 -12.84 18.05
C THR A 141 -1.55 -11.86 17.31
N VAL A 142 -1.43 -11.71 15.99
CA VAL A 142 -2.34 -10.86 15.20
C VAL A 142 -3.80 -11.28 15.41
N TYR A 143 -4.10 -12.58 15.30
CA TYR A 143 -5.48 -13.08 15.46
C TYR A 143 -6.00 -12.90 16.88
N VAL A 144 -5.18 -13.23 17.88
CA VAL A 144 -5.55 -13.07 19.29
C VAL A 144 -5.81 -11.61 19.62
N LYS A 145 -4.89 -10.70 19.22
CA LYS A 145 -5.03 -9.27 19.47
C LYS A 145 -6.22 -8.66 18.72
N ALA A 146 -6.51 -9.08 17.48
CA ALA A 146 -7.73 -8.68 16.79
C ALA A 146 -9.00 -9.13 17.51
N LYS A 147 -8.98 -10.31 18.16
CA LYS A 147 -10.11 -10.79 18.98
C LYS A 147 -10.27 -10.01 20.28
N GLU A 148 -9.17 -9.58 20.91
CA GLU A 148 -9.16 -8.77 22.14
C GLU A 148 -9.72 -7.35 21.94
N CYS A 149 -9.75 -6.82 20.71
CA CYS A 149 -10.36 -5.54 20.41
C CYS A 149 -11.88 -5.65 20.50
N ASN A 150 -12.46 -5.25 21.64
CA ASN A 150 -13.91 -5.33 21.87
C ASN A 150 -14.67 -4.29 21.05
N ASP A 151 -14.12 -3.07 20.94
CA ASP A 151 -14.67 -1.96 20.18
C ASP A 151 -14.01 -1.84 18.81
N GLN A 152 -14.68 -1.14 17.89
CA GLN A 152 -14.11 -0.79 16.60
C GLN A 152 -12.90 0.12 16.79
N ILE A 153 -11.79 -0.22 16.17
CA ILE A 153 -10.54 0.53 16.20
C ILE A 153 -10.00 0.76 14.78
N SER A 154 -9.17 1.77 14.61
CA SER A 154 -8.47 2.07 13.36
C SER A 154 -7.28 1.11 13.13
N ALA A 155 -6.74 1.13 11.90
CA ALA A 155 -5.52 0.41 11.57
C ALA A 155 -4.32 0.89 12.40
N GLU A 156 -4.24 2.20 12.68
CA GLU A 156 -3.19 2.81 13.51
C GLU A 156 -3.26 2.33 14.96
N GLU A 157 -4.46 2.34 15.55
CA GLU A 157 -4.68 1.88 16.94
C GLU A 157 -4.34 0.39 17.06
N PHE A 158 -4.74 -0.42 16.06
CA PHE A 158 -4.39 -1.83 16.04
C PHE A 158 -2.89 -2.06 15.86
N ALA A 159 -2.22 -1.30 14.99
CA ALA A 159 -0.77 -1.36 14.82
C ALA A 159 -0.02 -0.97 16.10
N ILE A 160 -0.47 0.09 16.80
CA ILE A 160 0.06 0.50 18.11
C ILE A 160 -0.13 -0.62 19.14
N PHE A 161 -1.31 -1.23 19.19
CA PHE A 161 -1.62 -2.31 20.13
C PHE A 161 -0.71 -3.51 19.94
N LEU A 162 -0.48 -3.92 18.68
CA LEU A 162 0.45 -4.99 18.33
C LEU A 162 1.90 -4.63 18.69
N ALA A 163 2.38 -3.47 18.27
CA ALA A 163 3.75 -3.04 18.50
C ALA A 163 4.07 -2.94 19.99
N LYS A 164 3.14 -2.39 20.79
CA LYS A 164 3.26 -2.36 22.27
C LYS A 164 3.32 -3.76 22.88
N HIS A 165 2.50 -4.68 22.39
CA HIS A 165 2.54 -6.05 22.89
C HIS A 165 3.94 -6.64 22.73
N PHE A 166 4.54 -6.56 21.53
CA PHE A 166 5.84 -7.14 21.27
C PHE A 166 6.97 -6.47 22.10
N THR A 167 6.97 -5.15 22.21
CA THR A 167 8.01 -4.42 22.95
C THR A 167 7.89 -4.55 24.47
N SER A 168 6.68 -4.81 25.00
CA SER A 168 6.43 -4.95 26.44
C SER A 168 6.55 -6.37 26.93
N TYR A 169 6.09 -7.35 26.13
CA TYR A 169 6.04 -8.74 26.55
C TYR A 169 7.38 -9.46 26.42
N TYR A 170 8.13 -9.19 25.34
CA TYR A 170 9.39 -9.84 25.06
C TYR A 170 10.58 -8.96 25.47
N LYS A 171 11.37 -9.43 26.43
CA LYS A 171 12.48 -8.66 27.02
C LYS A 171 13.56 -8.29 26.01
N GLN A 172 13.84 -9.17 25.07
CA GLN A 172 14.86 -9.00 24.02
C GLN A 172 14.41 -8.10 22.87
N VAL A 173 13.10 -7.83 22.71
CA VAL A 173 12.62 -6.97 21.63
C VAL A 173 12.90 -5.51 21.97
N THR A 174 13.71 -4.84 21.15
CA THR A 174 14.12 -3.44 21.32
C THR A 174 13.20 -2.48 20.56
N ALA A 175 12.66 -2.93 19.42
CA ALA A 175 11.65 -2.19 18.66
C ALA A 175 10.74 -3.14 17.89
N ALA A 176 9.51 -2.69 17.65
CA ALA A 176 8.54 -3.35 16.78
C ALA A 176 8.05 -2.38 15.72
N ILE A 177 8.07 -2.82 14.46
CA ILE A 177 7.56 -2.11 13.29
C ILE A 177 6.35 -2.90 12.80
N VAL A 178 5.19 -2.26 12.76
CA VAL A 178 3.94 -2.86 12.29
C VAL A 178 3.41 -2.05 11.13
N ASN A 179 3.26 -2.70 9.97
CA ASN A 179 2.62 -2.12 8.80
C ASN A 179 1.30 -2.81 8.55
N ILE A 180 0.26 -2.03 8.32
CA ILE A 180 -1.06 -2.52 7.98
C ILE A 180 -1.54 -1.89 6.68
N VAL A 181 -2.06 -2.72 5.79
CA VAL A 181 -2.83 -2.30 4.62
C VAL A 181 -4.26 -2.74 4.86
N GLU A 182 -5.15 -1.76 4.98
CA GLU A 182 -6.59 -1.99 5.12
C GLU A 182 -7.24 -1.95 3.74
N LYS A 183 -8.05 -2.99 3.43
CA LYS A 183 -8.85 -3.00 2.22
C LYS A 183 -10.04 -2.06 2.35
N PRO A 184 -10.39 -1.34 1.28
CA PRO A 184 -11.43 -0.30 1.29
C PRO A 184 -12.85 -0.89 1.24
N TRP A 185 -13.25 -1.63 2.29
CA TRP A 185 -14.62 -2.10 2.43
C TRP A 185 -15.54 -0.95 2.84
N GLU A 186 -16.31 -0.42 1.92
CA GLU A 186 -17.26 0.65 2.12
C GLU A 186 -18.66 0.11 2.40
N ARG A 187 -19.36 0.72 3.36
CA ARG A 187 -20.77 0.38 3.62
C ARG A 187 -21.64 0.67 2.40
N VAL A 188 -22.49 -0.28 2.06
CA VAL A 188 -23.51 -0.09 1.00
C VAL A 188 -24.64 0.79 1.53
N PHE A 189 -25.11 1.71 0.68
CA PHE A 189 -26.30 2.50 0.91
C PHE A 189 -27.36 2.10 -0.12
N ILE A 190 -28.60 1.90 0.32
CA ILE A 190 -29.77 1.64 -0.53
C ILE A 190 -30.80 2.71 -0.20
N ASP A 191 -31.26 3.42 -1.19
CA ASP A 191 -32.20 4.55 -1.06
C ASP A 191 -31.76 5.61 -0.02
N GLY A 192 -30.44 5.82 0.09
CA GLY A 192 -29.84 6.75 1.05
C GLY A 192 -29.64 6.20 2.46
N GLU A 193 -30.14 5.02 2.76
CA GLU A 193 -30.01 4.39 4.07
C GLU A 193 -28.81 3.43 4.11
N PRO A 194 -27.99 3.45 5.19
CA PRO A 194 -26.85 2.56 5.35
C PRO A 194 -27.31 1.13 5.60
N HIS A 195 -26.84 0.20 4.77
CA HIS A 195 -27.14 -1.23 4.95
C HIS A 195 -26.50 -1.75 6.23
N LYS A 196 -27.26 -2.47 7.09
CA LYS A 196 -26.82 -2.89 8.40
C LYS A 196 -25.55 -3.77 8.38
N HIS A 197 -25.40 -4.62 7.37
CA HIS A 197 -24.32 -5.62 7.28
C HIS A 197 -23.80 -5.81 5.85
N GLY A 198 -24.08 -4.91 4.92
CA GLY A 198 -23.62 -4.97 3.51
C GLY A 198 -22.46 -4.05 3.26
N PHE A 199 -21.43 -4.56 2.56
CA PHE A 199 -20.24 -3.81 2.18
C PHE A 199 -19.90 -4.09 0.72
N LYS A 200 -19.30 -3.11 0.04
CA LYS A 200 -18.70 -3.23 -1.29
C LYS A 200 -17.23 -2.81 -1.23
N LEU A 201 -16.42 -3.33 -2.12
CA LEU A 201 -15.01 -2.94 -2.20
C LEU A 201 -14.89 -1.59 -2.93
N GLY A 202 -14.19 -0.64 -2.33
CA GLY A 202 -13.73 0.61 -2.95
C GLY A 202 -12.42 0.43 -3.71
N SER A 203 -11.79 1.54 -4.11
CA SER A 203 -10.58 1.53 -4.94
C SER A 203 -9.29 1.72 -4.16
N GLU A 204 -9.22 2.76 -3.34
CA GLU A 204 -8.00 3.14 -2.62
C GLU A 204 -7.86 2.44 -1.27
N LYS A 205 -6.65 2.04 -0.92
CA LYS A 205 -6.33 1.38 0.34
C LYS A 205 -5.86 2.40 1.38
N HIS A 206 -6.23 2.17 2.64
CA HIS A 206 -5.64 2.87 3.78
C HIS A 206 -4.41 2.10 4.26
N THR A 207 -3.29 2.80 4.42
CA THR A 207 -2.03 2.22 4.89
C THR A 207 -1.59 2.87 6.18
N THR A 208 -0.96 2.10 7.07
CA THR A 208 -0.32 2.65 8.26
C THR A 208 0.99 1.93 8.56
N GLU A 209 1.95 2.68 9.09
CA GLU A 209 3.17 2.17 9.69
C GLU A 209 3.31 2.73 11.10
N VAL A 210 3.51 1.85 12.05
CA VAL A 210 3.77 2.22 13.44
C VAL A 210 5.08 1.60 13.89
N ILE A 211 5.97 2.43 14.44
CA ILE A 211 7.21 2.02 15.07
C ILE A 211 7.12 2.34 16.56
N VAL A 212 7.27 1.32 17.40
CA VAL A 212 7.35 1.49 18.86
C VAL A 212 8.71 0.94 19.32
N LYS A 213 9.51 1.78 19.98
CA LYS A 213 10.73 1.33 20.66
C LYS A 213 10.43 0.95 22.11
N LYS A 214 11.27 0.08 22.67
CA LYS A 214 11.22 -0.29 24.08
C LYS A 214 11.38 0.92 25.02
N SER A 215 12.08 1.96 24.58
CA SER A 215 12.19 3.24 25.28
C SER A 215 10.87 4.01 25.43
N GLY A 216 9.82 3.61 24.71
CA GLY A 216 8.54 4.32 24.62
C GLY A 216 8.45 5.32 23.47
N GLU A 217 9.51 5.47 22.68
CA GLU A 217 9.47 6.28 21.46
C GLU A 217 8.48 5.68 20.46
N LEU A 218 7.68 6.55 19.85
CA LEU A 218 6.60 6.21 18.93
C LEU A 218 6.74 7.00 17.64
N GLN A 219 6.54 6.34 16.50
CA GLN A 219 6.33 7.00 15.22
C GLN A 219 5.08 6.41 14.56
N ILE A 220 4.24 7.27 14.01
CA ILE A 220 3.01 6.87 13.29
C ILE A 220 3.00 7.56 11.94
N THR A 221 2.84 6.77 10.89
CA THR A 221 2.64 7.23 9.52
C THR A 221 1.38 6.58 8.99
N SER A 222 0.41 7.37 8.54
CA SER A 222 -0.75 6.88 7.80
C SER A 222 -0.60 7.23 6.33
N GLY A 223 -1.36 6.57 5.47
CA GLY A 223 -1.31 6.82 4.04
C GLY A 223 -2.52 6.32 3.28
N ILE A 224 -2.55 6.70 2.02
CA ILE A 224 -3.52 6.24 1.02
C ILE A 224 -2.75 5.73 -0.20
N GLU A 225 -3.22 4.62 -0.79
CA GLU A 225 -2.63 4.00 -1.98
C GLU A 225 -3.73 3.68 -2.98
N GLY A 226 -3.53 4.07 -4.25
CA GLY A 226 -4.46 3.75 -5.32
C GLY A 226 -5.59 4.75 -5.49
N LEU A 227 -5.47 6.00 -5.02
CA LEU A 227 -6.48 7.04 -5.25
C LEU A 227 -6.37 7.55 -6.69
N SER A 228 -7.15 6.96 -7.59
CA SER A 228 -7.17 7.32 -9.01
C SER A 228 -8.04 8.55 -9.24
N VAL A 229 -7.46 9.58 -9.87
CA VAL A 229 -8.13 10.84 -10.19
C VAL A 229 -7.82 11.27 -11.63
N LEU A 230 -8.83 11.85 -12.28
CA LEU A 230 -8.73 12.31 -13.66
C LEU A 230 -9.52 13.59 -13.87
N LYS A 231 -8.94 14.55 -14.58
CA LYS A 231 -9.65 15.69 -15.15
C LYS A 231 -9.39 15.79 -16.65
N THR A 232 -10.43 16.03 -17.42
CA THR A 232 -10.41 15.99 -18.89
C THR A 232 -9.87 17.27 -19.50
N THR A 233 -9.70 18.33 -18.72
CA THR A 233 -9.23 19.66 -19.10
C THR A 233 -8.53 20.33 -17.92
N GLN A 234 -8.20 21.61 -18.04
CA GLN A 234 -7.55 22.42 -16.99
C GLN A 234 -6.17 21.89 -16.57
N SER A 235 -5.40 21.42 -17.54
CA SER A 235 -4.00 21.02 -17.34
C SER A 235 -3.17 21.34 -18.58
N GLY A 236 -1.92 21.71 -18.37
CA GLY A 236 -0.95 21.96 -19.43
C GLY A 236 0.44 21.47 -19.05
N PHE A 237 1.40 21.65 -19.97
CA PHE A 237 2.82 21.45 -19.73
C PHE A 237 3.62 22.22 -20.78
N GLU A 238 4.27 23.30 -20.38
CA GLU A 238 5.03 24.23 -21.25
C GLU A 238 6.34 24.66 -20.58
N GLY A 239 7.26 25.19 -21.37
CA GLY A 239 8.51 25.81 -20.90
C GLY A 239 9.54 24.80 -20.35
N PHE A 240 9.40 23.52 -20.66
CA PHE A 240 10.37 22.50 -20.26
C PHE A 240 11.64 22.54 -21.13
N ILE A 241 12.74 22.01 -20.61
CA ILE A 241 14.03 21.94 -21.33
C ILE A 241 13.86 21.05 -22.56
N ARG A 242 14.35 21.57 -23.71
CA ARG A 242 14.32 20.86 -24.99
C ARG A 242 15.72 20.58 -25.48
N ASP A 243 15.93 19.35 -25.95
CA ASP A 243 17.17 18.91 -26.61
C ASP A 243 16.84 18.05 -27.85
N LYS A 244 17.84 17.40 -28.45
CA LYS A 244 17.66 16.55 -29.63
C LYS A 244 16.79 15.31 -29.43
N TYR A 245 16.51 14.94 -28.21
CA TYR A 245 15.67 13.79 -27.85
C TYR A 245 14.24 14.21 -27.48
N THR A 246 13.97 15.50 -27.38
CA THR A 246 12.67 16.02 -26.94
C THR A 246 11.73 16.13 -28.12
N VAL A 247 10.77 15.19 -28.21
CA VAL A 247 9.71 15.19 -29.23
C VAL A 247 8.35 15.64 -28.67
N LEU A 248 8.22 15.74 -27.34
CA LEU A 248 6.99 16.16 -26.67
C LEU A 248 6.63 17.60 -27.08
N PRO A 249 5.41 17.86 -27.59
CA PRO A 249 4.94 19.22 -27.85
C PRO A 249 4.57 19.92 -26.53
N GLU A 250 4.72 21.23 -26.51
CA GLU A 250 4.13 22.07 -25.46
C GLU A 250 2.61 22.10 -25.62
N THR A 251 1.89 22.09 -24.50
CA THR A 251 0.44 22.16 -24.52
C THR A 251 -0.11 22.92 -23.32
N ARG A 252 -1.14 23.73 -23.56
CA ARG A 252 -1.92 24.44 -22.54
C ARG A 252 -3.18 23.69 -22.17
N GLU A 253 -3.53 22.68 -22.96
CA GLU A 253 -4.76 21.94 -22.82
C GLU A 253 -4.46 20.45 -22.96
N ARG A 254 -4.69 19.67 -21.88
CA ARG A 254 -4.57 18.21 -21.87
C ARG A 254 -5.40 17.59 -20.76
N MET A 255 -5.65 16.31 -20.89
CA MET A 255 -6.12 15.48 -19.78
C MET A 255 -5.01 15.33 -18.73
N LEU A 256 -5.39 15.27 -17.46
CA LEU A 256 -4.49 14.95 -16.35
C LEU A 256 -5.07 13.79 -15.54
N ALA A 257 -4.41 12.66 -15.58
CA ALA A 257 -4.75 11.47 -14.82
C ALA A 257 -3.57 10.99 -13.99
N THR A 258 -3.85 10.49 -12.80
CA THR A 258 -2.84 9.94 -11.89
C THR A 258 -3.48 8.97 -10.91
N GLU A 259 -2.68 8.08 -10.33
CA GLU A 259 -3.00 7.26 -9.18
C GLU A 259 -2.20 7.77 -7.98
N VAL A 260 -2.83 8.60 -7.15
CA VAL A 260 -2.16 9.24 -6.03
C VAL A 260 -1.87 8.23 -4.94
N SER A 261 -0.60 8.13 -4.55
CA SER A 261 -0.17 7.54 -3.28
C SER A 261 0.33 8.65 -2.37
N ALA A 262 -0.18 8.71 -1.14
CA ALA A 262 0.20 9.70 -0.15
C ALA A 262 0.52 9.02 1.17
N SER A 263 1.54 9.51 1.89
CA SER A 263 1.82 9.13 3.26
C SER A 263 2.10 10.36 4.11
N TRP A 264 1.57 10.40 5.33
CA TRP A 264 1.76 11.52 6.24
C TRP A 264 2.15 11.03 7.63
N ARG A 265 3.08 11.74 8.24
CA ARG A 265 3.59 11.43 9.57
C ARG A 265 2.96 12.36 10.60
N TYR A 266 2.54 11.76 11.72
CA TYR A 266 2.09 12.50 12.88
C TYR A 266 3.26 12.98 13.75
N PRO A 267 3.12 14.08 14.52
CA PRO A 267 4.19 14.63 15.35
C PRO A 267 4.33 13.91 16.71
N TYR A 268 3.55 12.86 16.97
CA TYR A 268 3.50 12.20 18.27
C TYR A 268 4.74 11.33 18.50
N ALA A 269 5.51 11.68 19.53
CA ALA A 269 6.71 10.93 19.93
C ALA A 269 6.43 9.88 21.02
N SER A 270 5.23 9.92 21.64
CA SER A 270 4.79 8.99 22.67
C SER A 270 3.28 8.78 22.61
N LEU A 271 2.78 7.74 23.26
CA LEU A 271 1.35 7.42 23.32
C LEU A 271 0.50 8.50 23.99
N SER A 272 1.06 9.18 25.00
CA SER A 272 0.35 10.27 25.70
C SER A 272 0.13 11.53 24.86
N GLY A 273 0.84 11.64 23.73
CA GLY A 273 0.65 12.74 22.77
C GLY A 273 -0.49 12.52 21.79
N ILE A 274 -1.01 11.30 21.68
CA ILE A 274 -2.12 11.00 20.77
C ILE A 274 -3.44 11.55 21.34
N PRO A 275 -4.26 12.23 20.52
CA PRO A 275 -5.58 12.66 20.97
C PRO A 275 -6.44 11.49 21.44
N SER A 276 -7.12 11.67 22.57
CA SER A 276 -8.02 10.64 23.16
C SER A 276 -9.38 10.54 22.45
N LYS A 277 -9.59 11.30 21.37
CA LYS A 277 -10.84 11.29 20.61
C LYS A 277 -11.04 9.94 19.94
N PRO A 278 -12.16 9.23 20.16
CA PRO A 278 -12.50 8.04 19.38
C PRO A 278 -12.51 8.35 17.88
N SER A 279 -12.11 7.39 17.05
CA SER A 279 -12.08 7.51 15.59
C SER A 279 -11.12 8.61 15.04
N TYR A 280 -10.20 9.14 15.87
CA TYR A 280 -9.31 10.23 15.48
C TYR A 280 -8.56 9.93 14.15
N PHE A 281 -7.95 8.77 14.01
CA PHE A 281 -7.20 8.41 12.81
C PHE A 281 -8.11 8.19 11.59
N VAL A 282 -9.28 7.59 11.79
CA VAL A 282 -10.27 7.37 10.72
C VAL A 282 -10.77 8.71 10.16
N GLU A 283 -11.13 9.65 11.05
CA GLU A 283 -11.55 10.99 10.63
C GLU A 283 -10.41 11.72 9.91
N ARG A 284 -9.19 11.67 10.44
CA ARG A 284 -8.03 12.32 9.84
C ARG A 284 -7.71 11.74 8.45
N TYR A 285 -7.82 10.41 8.27
CA TYR A 285 -7.69 9.77 6.97
C TYR A 285 -8.71 10.31 5.97
N LEU A 286 -9.99 10.37 6.34
CA LEU A 286 -11.06 10.88 5.48
C LEU A 286 -10.89 12.36 5.15
N ASP A 287 -10.52 13.18 6.14
CA ASP A 287 -10.27 14.62 5.98
C ASP A 287 -9.12 14.90 5.02
N ILE A 288 -8.01 14.14 5.14
CA ILE A 288 -6.85 14.29 4.25
C ILE A 288 -7.20 13.83 2.85
N LYS A 289 -7.86 12.67 2.68
CA LYS A 289 -8.36 12.19 1.39
C LYS A 289 -9.22 13.27 0.72
N GLN A 290 -10.18 13.82 1.43
CA GLN A 290 -11.04 14.89 0.91
C GLN A 290 -10.23 16.12 0.51
N SER A 291 -9.26 16.54 1.32
CA SER A 291 -8.38 17.69 1.02
C SER A 291 -7.53 17.47 -0.25
N LEU A 292 -7.04 16.24 -0.47
CA LEU A 292 -6.30 15.88 -1.69
C LEU A 292 -7.20 15.99 -2.93
N VAL A 293 -8.42 15.44 -2.86
CA VAL A 293 -9.42 15.49 -3.94
C VAL A 293 -9.83 16.93 -4.23
N GLU A 294 -10.21 17.71 -3.21
CA GLU A 294 -10.60 19.11 -3.35
C GLU A 294 -9.49 19.95 -4.02
N THR A 295 -8.24 19.71 -3.64
CA THR A 295 -7.11 20.48 -4.20
C THR A 295 -6.81 20.08 -5.64
N PHE A 296 -6.96 18.82 -6.00
CA PHE A 296 -6.73 18.34 -7.37
C PHE A 296 -7.78 18.89 -8.35
N PHE A 297 -9.04 18.89 -7.97
CA PHE A 297 -10.15 19.29 -8.84
C PHE A 297 -10.48 20.78 -8.77
N GLY A 298 -10.30 21.42 -7.63
CA GLY A 298 -10.77 22.79 -7.41
C GLY A 298 -12.30 22.89 -7.27
N SER A 299 -12.86 24.05 -7.57
CA SER A 299 -14.32 24.26 -7.50
C SER A 299 -15.06 23.42 -8.55
N PRO A 300 -16.28 22.91 -8.27
CA PRO A 300 -17.01 22.07 -9.23
C PRO A 300 -17.45 22.81 -10.50
N LYS A 301 -17.47 24.13 -10.49
CA LYS A 301 -17.87 24.96 -11.65
C LYS A 301 -16.69 25.35 -12.52
N GLU A 302 -15.59 25.76 -11.92
CA GLU A 302 -14.46 26.37 -12.61
C GLU A 302 -13.26 25.44 -12.69
N GLY A 303 -13.15 24.49 -11.74
CA GLY A 303 -11.97 23.66 -11.60
C GLY A 303 -10.77 24.45 -11.09
N VAL A 304 -9.59 23.86 -11.25
CA VAL A 304 -8.29 24.50 -11.01
C VAL A 304 -7.30 24.10 -12.09
N TYR A 305 -6.60 25.08 -12.65
CA TYR A 305 -5.60 24.81 -13.67
C TYR A 305 -4.33 24.19 -13.08
N SER A 306 -3.85 23.11 -13.70
CA SER A 306 -2.61 22.41 -13.35
C SER A 306 -1.55 22.65 -14.43
N PRO A 307 -0.58 23.55 -14.21
CA PRO A 307 0.49 23.81 -15.18
C PRO A 307 1.48 22.65 -15.29
N SER A 308 1.50 21.76 -14.32
CA SER A 308 2.27 20.51 -14.27
C SER A 308 1.79 19.60 -13.14
N VAL A 309 2.15 18.31 -13.18
CA VAL A 309 1.94 17.38 -12.06
C VAL A 309 2.69 17.86 -10.82
N GLN A 310 3.92 18.37 -10.97
CA GLN A 310 4.76 18.87 -9.88
C GLN A 310 4.10 20.02 -9.12
N SER A 311 3.53 20.99 -9.84
CA SER A 311 2.81 22.12 -9.24
C SER A 311 1.58 21.66 -8.48
N THR A 312 0.79 20.76 -9.07
CA THR A 312 -0.42 20.20 -8.45
C THR A 312 -0.07 19.43 -7.17
N LEU A 313 0.95 18.58 -7.23
CA LEU A 313 1.45 17.81 -6.09
C LEU A 313 1.86 18.74 -4.93
N LEU A 314 2.64 19.79 -5.22
CA LEU A 314 3.08 20.74 -4.19
C LEU A 314 1.89 21.47 -3.55
N HIS A 315 0.89 21.86 -4.36
CA HIS A 315 -0.33 22.50 -3.84
C HIS A 315 -1.11 21.54 -2.94
N MET A 316 -1.28 20.27 -3.32
CA MET A 316 -1.93 19.24 -2.51
C MET A 316 -1.20 19.06 -1.18
N ALA A 317 0.12 18.87 -1.19
CA ALA A 317 0.94 18.69 0.02
C ALA A 317 0.85 19.90 0.96
N ARG A 318 0.97 21.11 0.40
CA ARG A 318 0.89 22.36 1.16
C ARG A 318 -0.49 22.58 1.78
N ASN A 319 -1.55 22.27 1.05
CA ASN A 319 -2.93 22.42 1.54
C ASN A 319 -3.20 21.48 2.72
N VAL A 320 -2.75 20.20 2.64
CA VAL A 320 -2.84 19.27 3.76
C VAL A 320 -2.11 19.78 4.99
N LEU A 321 -0.85 20.22 4.85
CA LEU A 321 -0.12 20.74 6.01
C LEU A 321 -0.73 22.02 6.57
N ASN A 322 -1.27 22.91 5.75
CA ASN A 322 -1.93 24.13 6.24
C ASN A 322 -3.22 23.82 7.01
N ARG A 323 -4.02 22.86 6.52
CA ARG A 323 -5.32 22.49 7.10
C ARG A 323 -5.19 21.64 8.36
N PHE A 324 -4.14 20.79 8.45
CA PHE A 324 -3.97 19.82 9.53
C PHE A 324 -2.67 20.04 10.30
N PRO A 325 -2.68 20.88 11.36
CA PRO A 325 -1.49 21.17 12.16
C PRO A 325 -0.92 19.95 12.89
N ASP A 326 -1.71 18.92 13.09
CA ASP A 326 -1.35 17.62 13.65
C ASP A 326 -0.73 16.63 12.61
N VAL A 327 -0.35 17.13 11.43
CA VAL A 327 0.47 16.43 10.44
C VAL A 327 1.84 17.11 10.36
N ALA A 328 2.91 16.37 10.65
CA ALA A 328 4.28 16.87 10.66
C ALA A 328 4.90 16.94 9.26
N SER A 329 4.60 15.97 8.43
CA SER A 329 5.09 15.88 7.04
C SER A 329 4.14 15.07 6.18
N ILE A 330 4.18 15.32 4.88
CA ILE A 330 3.47 14.51 3.88
C ILE A 330 4.40 14.25 2.69
N LYS A 331 4.33 13.02 2.16
CA LYS A 331 4.95 12.59 0.91
C LYS A 331 3.85 12.21 -0.06
N LEU A 332 3.96 12.65 -1.30
CA LEU A 332 3.05 12.33 -2.40
C LEU A 332 3.83 11.70 -3.54
N ASN A 333 3.27 10.69 -4.17
CA ASN A 333 3.68 10.13 -5.43
C ASN A 333 2.49 10.16 -6.40
N MET A 334 2.72 10.74 -7.58
CA MET A 334 1.69 10.95 -8.60
C MET A 334 2.25 10.54 -9.98
N PRO A 335 2.17 9.25 -10.35
CA PRO A 335 2.51 8.81 -11.69
C PRO A 335 1.60 9.51 -12.71
N ASN A 336 2.19 9.98 -13.81
CA ASN A 336 1.43 10.67 -14.87
C ASN A 336 0.88 9.63 -15.86
N ILE A 337 -0.38 9.27 -15.71
CA ILE A 337 -1.09 8.37 -16.62
C ILE A 337 -1.45 9.16 -17.89
N HIS A 338 -1.11 8.61 -19.07
CA HIS A 338 -1.31 9.30 -20.34
C HIS A 338 -2.61 8.88 -21.01
N PHE A 339 -3.25 9.86 -21.65
CA PHE A 339 -4.37 9.67 -22.58
C PHE A 339 -3.95 10.23 -23.93
N LEU A 340 -3.55 9.35 -24.84
CA LEU A 340 -3.05 9.72 -26.15
C LEU A 340 -4.20 9.85 -27.14
N PRO A 341 -4.38 11.01 -27.83
CA PRO A 341 -5.46 11.15 -28.80
C PRO A 341 -5.29 10.18 -29.96
N VAL A 342 -6.36 9.51 -30.33
CA VAL A 342 -6.39 8.59 -31.46
C VAL A 342 -6.62 9.36 -32.74
N ASN A 343 -5.81 9.10 -33.77
CA ASN A 343 -5.99 9.61 -35.12
C ASN A 343 -5.70 8.49 -36.12
N LEU A 344 -6.70 8.08 -36.89
CA LEU A 344 -6.63 7.01 -37.88
C LEU A 344 -6.64 7.58 -39.33
N SER A 345 -6.02 8.74 -39.53
CA SER A 345 -5.84 9.34 -40.85
C SER A 345 -4.54 8.89 -41.48
N SER A 346 -4.56 8.45 -42.74
CA SER A 346 -3.39 8.29 -43.60
C SER A 346 -3.40 9.37 -44.68
N LYS A 347 -2.31 9.49 -45.47
CA LYS A 347 -2.22 10.46 -46.58
C LYS A 347 -3.35 10.25 -47.62
N ASP A 348 -3.83 9.00 -47.74
CA ASP A 348 -4.76 8.60 -48.80
C ASP A 348 -6.14 8.16 -48.29
N THR A 349 -6.31 8.00 -46.97
CA THR A 349 -7.55 7.47 -46.41
C THR A 349 -7.85 8.11 -45.06
N GLN A 350 -8.95 8.80 -44.95
CA GLN A 350 -9.52 9.24 -43.70
C GLN A 350 -10.73 8.36 -43.38
N ILE A 351 -10.59 7.43 -42.40
CA ILE A 351 -11.69 6.51 -42.02
C ILE A 351 -12.79 7.30 -41.33
N VAL A 352 -12.42 8.14 -40.35
CA VAL A 352 -13.32 9.04 -39.62
C VAL A 352 -12.54 10.24 -39.13
N LYS A 353 -13.17 11.40 -38.98
CA LYS A 353 -12.56 12.57 -38.41
C LYS A 353 -12.57 12.48 -36.89
N PHE A 354 -11.41 12.48 -36.27
CA PHE A 354 -11.23 12.59 -34.82
C PHE A 354 -11.07 14.06 -34.44
N ASN A 355 -11.67 14.48 -33.32
CA ASN A 355 -11.63 15.85 -32.82
C ASN A 355 -11.03 15.91 -31.41
N ASP A 356 -10.02 15.08 -31.12
CA ASP A 356 -9.42 14.91 -29.79
C ASP A 356 -10.48 14.52 -28.74
N ASP A 357 -11.36 13.61 -29.11
CA ASP A 357 -12.49 13.10 -28.31
C ASP A 357 -12.43 11.59 -28.07
N VAL A 358 -11.49 10.90 -28.74
CA VAL A 358 -11.17 9.49 -28.53
C VAL A 358 -9.70 9.35 -28.16
N TYR A 359 -9.44 8.65 -27.05
CA TYR A 359 -8.09 8.51 -26.51
C TYR A 359 -7.74 7.05 -26.27
N MET A 360 -6.46 6.75 -26.37
CA MET A 360 -5.86 5.51 -25.92
C MET A 360 -5.23 5.77 -24.53
N PRO A 361 -5.82 5.23 -23.45
CA PRO A 361 -5.18 5.33 -22.13
C PRO A 361 -3.93 4.43 -22.07
N THR A 362 -2.88 4.93 -21.44
CA THR A 362 -1.65 4.16 -21.19
C THR A 362 -1.02 4.60 -19.87
N ASP A 363 -0.66 3.62 -19.08
CA ASP A 363 0.03 3.77 -17.81
C ASP A 363 1.51 3.35 -17.88
N GLU A 364 1.93 2.82 -19.04
CA GLU A 364 3.32 2.40 -19.28
C GLU A 364 3.81 2.86 -20.67
N PRO A 365 4.99 3.48 -20.76
CA PRO A 365 5.76 4.06 -19.66
C PRO A 365 5.10 5.33 -19.11
N HIS A 366 5.29 5.63 -17.82
CA HIS A 366 4.78 6.85 -17.20
C HIS A 366 5.87 7.68 -16.53
N GLY A 367 5.62 8.99 -16.41
CA GLY A 367 6.46 9.88 -15.60
C GLY A 367 6.15 9.65 -14.11
N SER A 368 7.17 9.36 -13.30
CA SER A 368 7.04 9.26 -11.85
C SER A 368 7.38 10.59 -11.20
N ILE A 369 6.42 11.21 -10.52
CA ILE A 369 6.57 12.50 -9.85
C ILE A 369 6.32 12.31 -8.35
N GLU A 370 7.35 12.57 -7.57
CA GLU A 370 7.31 12.42 -6.11
C GLU A 370 7.88 13.66 -5.43
N ALA A 371 7.29 14.06 -4.30
CA ALA A 371 7.87 15.04 -3.40
C ALA A 371 7.37 14.87 -1.97
N SER A 372 8.20 15.33 -1.04
CA SER A 372 7.89 15.40 0.39
C SER A 372 7.90 16.84 0.88
N LEU A 373 6.96 17.17 1.74
CA LEU A 373 6.89 18.47 2.41
C LEU A 373 6.81 18.24 3.92
N SER A 374 7.67 18.93 4.68
CA SER A 374 7.72 18.82 6.14
C SER A 374 7.66 20.19 6.78
N ARG A 375 7.08 20.26 7.97
CA ARG A 375 7.13 21.50 8.79
C ARG A 375 8.57 21.74 9.23
N ILE A 376 9.01 22.98 9.11
CA ILE A 376 10.27 23.42 9.71
C ILE A 376 10.06 23.44 11.22
N GLN A 377 10.80 22.61 11.95
CA GLN A 377 10.83 22.72 13.41
C GLN A 377 11.52 24.04 13.74
N SER A 378 10.78 24.99 14.34
CA SER A 378 11.41 26.16 14.94
C SER A 378 12.33 25.65 16.04
N LYS A 379 13.64 25.90 15.89
CA LYS A 379 14.55 25.74 17.02
C LYS A 379 14.12 26.75 18.08
N ILE A 380 13.45 26.26 19.12
CA ILE A 380 13.21 27.01 20.36
C ILE A 380 14.47 26.86 21.19
#